data_41f4c1e628bc191b799a33fdf9c08695
#
_entry.id   41f4c1e628bc191b799a33fdf9c08695
#
_cell.length_a   1.000
_cell.length_b   1.000
_cell.length_c   1.000
_cell.angle_alpha   90.00
_cell.angle_beta   90.00
_cell.angle_gamma   90.00
#
_symmetry.space_group_name_H-M   'P 1'
#
loop_
_entity.id
_entity.type
_entity.pdbx_description
1 polymer ?
#
loop_
_entity_poly.entity_id
_entity_poly.type
_entity_poly.pdbx_seq_one_letter_code
_entity_poly.pdbx_strand_id
1 'polypeptide(L)'
;MFGTQKLLLVTVILIAAISNANAGFSTGEKLLKFCTADKNGPQGVCSGYIIGVVDSQQTDNIIGGKDEYVNKHLGYRWCLHKKITQGELMDPVIAWLKVNPKKRHFTATSLVSKVLQESFPCADQN
;
A
#
# COMPACT_ATOMS: atom_id res chain seq x y z
N MET A 1 10.97 -27.93 43.97
CA MET A 1 12.17 -27.51 43.21
C MET A 1 12.02 -27.70 41.69
N PHE A 2 11.31 -28.70 41.20
CA PHE A 2 11.16 -28.92 39.73
C PHE A 2 10.15 -28.01 39.02
N GLY A 3 9.23 -27.33 39.73
CA GLY A 3 8.21 -26.48 39.16
C GLY A 3 8.69 -25.11 38.65
N THR A 4 9.59 -24.50 39.36
CA THR A 4 10.13 -23.16 39.03
C THR A 4 11.06 -23.18 37.83
N GLN A 5 11.81 -24.23 37.64
CA GLN A 5 12.74 -24.39 36.52
C GLN A 5 12.00 -24.64 35.20
N LYS A 6 10.89 -25.40 35.24
CA LYS A 6 10.00 -25.57 34.08
C LYS A 6 9.24 -24.30 33.71
N LEU A 7 8.81 -23.52 34.71
CA LEU A 7 8.12 -22.25 34.48
C LEU A 7 9.04 -21.21 33.85
N LEU A 8 10.29 -21.13 34.25
CA LEU A 8 11.32 -20.26 33.69
C LEU A 8 11.65 -20.62 32.23
N LEU A 9 11.74 -21.93 31.91
CA LEU A 9 11.97 -22.39 30.55
C LEU A 9 10.80 -22.06 29.60
N VAL A 10 9.55 -22.19 30.05
CA VAL A 10 8.36 -21.86 29.25
C VAL A 10 8.28 -20.35 29.01
N THR A 11 8.60 -19.50 30.01
CA THR A 11 8.62 -18.05 29.85
C THR A 11 9.71 -17.58 28.87
N VAL A 12 10.90 -18.18 28.93
CA VAL A 12 12.00 -17.84 27.99
C VAL A 12 11.64 -18.23 26.55
N ILE A 13 10.98 -19.37 26.34
CA ILE A 13 10.54 -19.81 25.01
C ILE A 13 9.44 -18.90 24.46
N LEU A 14 8.49 -18.43 25.30
CA LEU A 14 7.45 -17.50 24.87
C LEU A 14 8.03 -16.14 24.46
N ILE A 15 9.04 -15.64 25.15
CA ILE A 15 9.68 -14.35 24.84
C ILE A 15 10.49 -14.43 23.54
N ALA A 16 11.13 -15.58 23.26
CA ALA A 16 11.87 -15.79 22.00
C ALA A 16 10.96 -15.87 20.76
N ALA A 17 9.69 -16.21 20.91
CA ALA A 17 8.73 -16.29 19.81
C ALA A 17 8.17 -14.93 19.36
N ILE A 18 8.39 -13.85 20.11
CA ILE A 18 7.84 -12.52 19.80
C ILE A 18 8.78 -11.69 18.88
N SER A 19 10.00 -12.15 18.62
CA SER A 19 11.05 -11.36 17.96
C SER A 19 10.94 -11.26 16.43
N ASN A 20 9.91 -11.81 15.78
CA ASN A 20 9.76 -11.74 14.32
C ASN A 20 8.38 -11.26 13.83
N ALA A 21 7.64 -10.54 14.66
CA ALA A 21 6.48 -9.79 14.20
C ALA A 21 6.95 -8.53 13.43
N ASN A 22 7.55 -8.74 12.26
CA ASN A 22 7.69 -7.69 11.28
C ASN A 22 6.28 -7.39 10.75
N ALA A 23 5.59 -6.44 11.37
CA ALA A 23 4.44 -5.75 10.76
C ALA A 23 4.99 -4.92 9.58
N GLY A 24 5.49 -5.63 8.56
CA GLY A 24 6.08 -5.01 7.39
C GLY A 24 5.00 -4.48 6.48
N PHE A 25 4.86 -3.15 6.45
CA PHE A 25 4.14 -2.50 5.37
C PHE A 25 4.74 -2.95 4.02
N SER A 26 3.88 -3.14 3.00
CA SER A 26 4.37 -3.45 1.67
C SER A 26 5.23 -2.31 1.12
N THR A 27 6.41 -2.65 0.59
CA THR A 27 7.27 -1.70 -0.12
C THR A 27 6.95 -1.70 -1.61
N GLY A 28 7.41 -0.68 -2.33
CA GLY A 28 7.30 -0.65 -3.79
C GLY A 28 7.96 -1.84 -4.46
N GLU A 29 9.08 -2.35 -3.93
CA GLU A 29 9.74 -3.55 -4.43
C GLU A 29 8.83 -4.78 -4.32
N LYS A 30 8.21 -4.96 -3.18
CA LYS A 30 7.27 -6.07 -2.95
C LYS A 30 6.02 -5.95 -3.82
N LEU A 31 5.49 -4.74 -3.97
CA LEU A 31 4.36 -4.48 -4.84
C LEU A 31 4.71 -4.79 -6.31
N LEU A 32 5.84 -4.30 -6.81
CA LEU A 32 6.28 -4.59 -8.17
C LEU A 32 6.40 -6.10 -8.43
N LYS A 33 6.92 -6.85 -7.47
CA LYS A 33 7.02 -8.31 -7.54
C LYS A 33 5.66 -8.98 -7.73
N PHE A 34 4.63 -8.54 -7.01
CA PHE A 34 3.27 -9.03 -7.19
C PHE A 34 2.67 -8.61 -8.55
N CYS A 35 2.96 -7.38 -9.00
CA CYS A 35 2.42 -6.86 -10.25
C CYS A 35 3.06 -7.48 -11.50
N THR A 36 4.27 -8.00 -11.39
CA THR A 36 5.02 -8.63 -12.49
C THR A 36 5.09 -10.15 -12.42
N ALA A 37 4.42 -10.76 -11.44
CA ALA A 37 4.33 -12.21 -11.32
C ALA A 37 3.59 -12.83 -12.51
N ASP A 38 3.94 -14.07 -12.85
CA ASP A 38 3.26 -14.84 -13.91
C ASP A 38 1.75 -14.96 -13.65
N LYS A 39 0.99 -15.22 -14.72
CA LYS A 39 -0.49 -15.30 -14.68
C LYS A 39 -1.05 -16.27 -13.63
N ASN A 40 -0.27 -17.23 -13.19
CA ASN A 40 -0.60 -18.16 -12.11
C ASN A 40 -0.16 -17.66 -10.72
N GLY A 41 0.42 -16.47 -10.65
CA GLY A 41 0.91 -15.84 -9.43
C GLY A 41 -0.11 -14.90 -8.77
N PRO A 42 0.29 -14.18 -7.73
CA PRO A 42 -0.61 -13.34 -6.93
C PRO A 42 -0.94 -12.00 -7.59
N GLN A 43 -1.34 -12.01 -8.88
CA GLN A 43 -1.74 -10.77 -9.59
C GLN A 43 -2.91 -10.07 -8.92
N GLY A 44 -3.82 -10.82 -8.29
CA GLY A 44 -4.90 -10.26 -7.49
C GLY A 44 -4.42 -9.41 -6.31
N VAL A 45 -3.22 -9.71 -5.78
CA VAL A 45 -2.61 -8.90 -4.70
C VAL A 45 -2.20 -7.53 -5.22
N CYS A 46 -1.63 -7.45 -6.43
CA CYS A 46 -1.26 -6.17 -7.06
C CYS A 46 -2.48 -5.29 -7.26
N SER A 47 -3.51 -5.80 -7.93
CA SER A 47 -4.72 -5.05 -8.22
C SER A 47 -5.47 -4.68 -6.96
N GLY A 48 -5.67 -5.62 -6.04
CA GLY A 48 -6.34 -5.37 -4.77
C GLY A 48 -5.63 -4.32 -3.91
N TYR A 49 -4.29 -4.31 -3.92
CA TYR A 49 -3.53 -3.30 -3.20
C TYR A 49 -3.75 -1.89 -3.79
N ILE A 50 -3.62 -1.73 -5.10
CA ILE A 50 -3.78 -0.44 -5.77
C ILE A 50 -5.22 0.07 -5.64
N ILE A 51 -6.22 -0.81 -5.84
CA ILE A 51 -7.63 -0.47 -5.64
C ILE A 51 -7.90 -0.06 -4.19
N GLY A 52 -7.33 -0.78 -3.22
CA GLY A 52 -7.48 -0.43 -1.80
C GLY A 52 -6.94 0.96 -1.46
N VAL A 53 -5.84 1.40 -2.09
CA VAL A 53 -5.33 2.77 -1.95
C VAL A 53 -6.31 3.78 -2.56
N VAL A 54 -6.90 3.46 -3.72
CA VAL A 54 -7.92 4.31 -4.35
C VAL A 54 -9.16 4.42 -3.47
N ASP A 55 -9.67 3.30 -2.99
CA ASP A 55 -10.87 3.25 -2.14
C ASP A 55 -10.67 4.01 -0.82
N SER A 56 -9.45 4.00 -0.26
CA SER A 56 -9.15 4.74 0.96
C SER A 56 -9.31 6.24 0.77
N GLN A 57 -8.87 6.82 -0.34
CA GLN A 57 -9.11 8.24 -0.63
C GLN A 57 -10.60 8.55 -0.84
N GLN A 58 -11.33 7.67 -1.52
CA GLN A 58 -12.77 7.87 -1.68
C GLN A 58 -13.50 7.86 -0.35
N THR A 59 -13.07 7.00 0.57
CA THR A 59 -13.61 6.95 1.93
C THR A 59 -13.31 8.24 2.69
N ASP A 60 -12.10 8.74 2.60
CA ASP A 60 -11.69 10.02 3.19
C ASP A 60 -12.54 11.18 2.65
N ASN A 61 -12.84 11.19 1.35
CA ASN A 61 -13.70 12.17 0.71
C ASN A 61 -15.16 12.12 1.21
N ILE A 62 -15.68 10.93 1.50
CA ILE A 62 -17.06 10.73 1.97
C ILE A 62 -17.19 11.15 3.44
N ILE A 63 -16.25 10.73 4.28
CA ILE A 63 -16.29 10.96 5.74
C ILE A 63 -15.90 12.40 6.08
N GLY A 64 -14.91 12.95 5.39
CA GLY A 64 -14.30 14.25 5.70
C GLY A 64 -15.01 15.46 5.11
N GLY A 65 -16.02 15.26 4.29
CA GLY A 65 -16.72 16.38 3.66
C GLY A 65 -15.89 17.14 2.62
N LYS A 66 -16.17 18.44 2.47
CA LYS A 66 -15.53 19.28 1.47
C LYS A 66 -14.22 19.94 1.92
N ASP A 67 -13.71 19.58 3.08
CA ASP A 67 -12.45 20.13 3.60
C ASP A 67 -11.28 19.65 2.74
N GLU A 68 -10.54 20.58 2.15
CA GLU A 68 -9.39 20.28 1.28
C GLU A 68 -8.34 19.40 1.98
N TYR A 69 -8.25 19.49 3.30
CA TYR A 69 -7.32 18.69 4.10
C TYR A 69 -7.68 17.22 4.16
N VAL A 70 -8.97 16.90 4.11
CA VAL A 70 -9.50 15.53 4.22
C VAL A 70 -9.57 14.83 2.87
N ASN A 71 -9.55 15.60 1.77
CA ASN A 71 -9.55 15.09 0.40
C ASN A 71 -8.16 14.61 -0.08
N LYS A 72 -7.18 14.51 0.82
CA LYS A 72 -5.81 14.06 0.49
C LYS A 72 -5.49 12.76 1.20
N HIS A 73 -5.16 11.72 0.46
CA HIS A 73 -4.61 10.50 1.03
C HIS A 73 -3.09 10.60 1.16
N LEU A 74 -2.57 10.61 2.38
CA LEU A 74 -1.14 10.81 2.67
C LEU A 74 -0.57 12.11 2.06
N GLY A 75 -1.35 13.18 1.98
CA GLY A 75 -0.96 14.43 1.34
C GLY A 75 -1.07 14.44 -0.18
N TYR A 76 -1.51 13.35 -0.81
CA TYR A 76 -1.73 13.25 -2.25
C TYR A 76 -3.21 13.32 -2.59
N ARG A 77 -3.51 13.92 -3.74
CA ARG A 77 -4.87 14.02 -4.27
C ARG A 77 -4.88 13.68 -5.75
N TRP A 78 -5.80 12.81 -6.15
CA TRP A 78 -6.05 12.45 -7.54
C TRP A 78 -7.54 12.48 -7.85
N CYS A 79 -7.89 12.66 -9.13
CA CYS A 79 -9.26 12.72 -9.59
C CYS A 79 -9.47 11.69 -10.71
N LEU A 80 -10.25 10.66 -10.41
CA LEU A 80 -10.54 9.60 -11.38
C LEU A 80 -11.83 9.92 -12.15
N HIS A 81 -11.86 9.61 -13.44
CA HIS A 81 -13.09 9.65 -14.21
C HIS A 81 -13.97 8.41 -13.95
N LYS A 82 -15.28 8.55 -14.15
CA LYS A 82 -16.28 7.53 -13.74
C LYS A 82 -16.14 6.16 -14.40
N LYS A 83 -15.39 6.03 -15.50
CA LYS A 83 -15.24 4.79 -16.28
C LYS A 83 -13.81 4.26 -16.28
N ILE A 84 -13.01 4.63 -15.28
CA ILE A 84 -11.64 4.14 -15.21
C ILE A 84 -11.60 2.62 -15.02
N THR A 85 -10.74 1.98 -15.76
CA THR A 85 -10.52 0.54 -15.68
C THR A 85 -9.42 0.20 -14.68
N GLN A 86 -9.40 -1.04 -14.21
CA GLN A 86 -8.35 -1.55 -13.35
C GLN A 86 -6.96 -1.44 -13.99
N GLY A 87 -6.85 -1.73 -15.30
CA GLY A 87 -5.59 -1.60 -16.04
C GLY A 87 -5.07 -0.16 -16.05
N GLU A 88 -5.95 0.80 -16.30
CA GLU A 88 -5.58 2.22 -16.29
C GLU A 88 -5.07 2.70 -14.94
N LEU A 89 -5.49 2.08 -13.83
CA LEU A 89 -4.94 2.35 -12.49
C LEU A 89 -3.60 1.67 -12.26
N MET A 90 -3.44 0.44 -12.75
CA MET A 90 -2.25 -0.37 -12.50
C MET A 90 -1.07 0.01 -13.38
N ASP A 91 -1.31 0.27 -14.67
CA ASP A 91 -0.24 0.48 -15.65
C ASP A 91 0.72 1.62 -15.30
N PRO A 92 0.28 2.81 -14.89
CA PRO A 92 1.18 3.88 -14.50
C PRO A 92 2.00 3.54 -13.24
N VAL A 93 1.41 2.83 -12.27
CA VAL A 93 2.11 2.41 -11.06
C VAL A 93 3.21 1.41 -11.39
N ILE A 94 2.91 0.40 -12.21
CA ILE A 94 3.88 -0.61 -12.64
C ILE A 94 5.00 0.05 -13.45
N ALA A 95 4.67 0.90 -14.39
CA ALA A 95 5.64 1.61 -15.22
C ALA A 95 6.58 2.47 -14.36
N TRP A 96 6.02 3.24 -13.42
CA TRP A 96 6.80 4.09 -12.53
C TRP A 96 7.74 3.27 -11.63
N LEU A 97 7.26 2.19 -11.05
CA LEU A 97 8.07 1.31 -10.22
C LEU A 97 9.22 0.67 -10.99
N LYS A 98 9.00 0.29 -12.26
CA LYS A 98 10.05 -0.28 -13.11
C LYS A 98 11.22 0.67 -13.33
N VAL A 99 10.93 1.95 -13.58
CA VAL A 99 11.98 2.95 -13.92
C VAL A 99 12.56 3.67 -12.70
N ASN A 100 12.05 3.45 -11.50
CA ASN A 100 12.53 4.07 -10.26
C ASN A 100 13.04 3.06 -9.21
N PRO A 101 14.05 2.22 -9.53
CA PRO A 101 14.53 1.16 -8.62
C PRO A 101 15.01 1.71 -7.27
N LYS A 102 15.64 2.87 -7.26
CA LYS A 102 16.17 3.50 -6.04
C LYS A 102 15.06 3.95 -5.06
N LYS A 103 13.81 4.07 -5.51
CA LYS A 103 12.69 4.52 -4.68
C LYS A 103 11.79 3.39 -4.19
N ARG A 104 12.00 2.17 -4.64
CA ARG A 104 11.14 1.02 -4.31
C ARG A 104 11.19 0.60 -2.84
N HIS A 105 12.16 1.08 -2.07
CA HIS A 105 12.25 0.82 -0.63
C HIS A 105 11.21 1.60 0.19
N PHE A 106 10.62 2.65 -0.36
CA PHE A 106 9.53 3.35 0.30
C PHE A 106 8.26 2.50 0.38
N THR A 107 7.32 2.91 1.25
CA THR A 107 6.04 2.21 1.40
C THR A 107 5.26 2.22 0.09
N ALA A 108 4.68 1.08 -0.26
CA ALA A 108 3.92 0.94 -1.51
C ALA A 108 2.75 1.93 -1.57
N THR A 109 2.06 2.19 -0.44
CA THR A 109 0.95 3.14 -0.38
C THR A 109 1.38 4.54 -0.79
N SER A 110 2.50 5.05 -0.27
CA SER A 110 2.99 6.39 -0.61
C SER A 110 3.40 6.49 -2.08
N LEU A 111 4.00 5.43 -2.63
CA LEU A 111 4.40 5.39 -4.04
C LEU A 111 3.18 5.33 -4.97
N VAL A 112 2.19 4.50 -4.64
CA VAL A 112 0.92 4.43 -5.39
C VAL A 112 0.22 5.78 -5.36
N SER A 113 0.05 6.39 -4.18
CA SER A 113 -0.60 7.70 -4.04
C SER A 113 0.09 8.78 -4.86
N LYS A 114 1.44 8.82 -4.83
CA LYS A 114 2.24 9.74 -5.65
C LYS A 114 1.96 9.54 -7.14
N VAL A 115 2.03 8.31 -7.61
CA VAL A 115 1.83 7.99 -9.04
C VAL A 115 0.41 8.31 -9.49
N LEU A 116 -0.59 8.00 -8.65
CA LEU A 116 -1.98 8.32 -8.98
C LEU A 116 -2.21 9.83 -9.10
N GLN A 117 -1.61 10.64 -8.22
CA GLN A 117 -1.68 12.10 -8.32
C GLN A 117 -1.04 12.61 -9.62
N GLU A 118 0.10 12.05 -10.01
CA GLU A 118 0.80 12.45 -11.24
C GLU A 118 0.07 12.01 -12.51
N SER A 119 -0.58 10.84 -12.47
CA SER A 119 -1.28 10.26 -13.61
C SER A 119 -2.72 10.76 -13.76
N PHE A 120 -3.36 11.15 -12.67
CA PHE A 120 -4.75 11.59 -12.61
C PHE A 120 -4.88 12.91 -11.84
N PRO A 121 -4.25 13.99 -12.31
CA PRO A 121 -4.31 15.26 -11.63
C PRO A 121 -5.75 15.79 -11.59
N CYS A 122 -6.12 16.41 -10.47
CA CYS A 122 -7.38 17.14 -10.38
C CYS A 122 -7.26 18.45 -11.15
N ALA A 123 -8.30 18.81 -11.89
CA ALA A 123 -8.38 20.14 -12.47
C ALA A 123 -8.46 21.15 -11.32
N ASP A 124 -7.61 22.19 -11.38
CA ASP A 124 -7.68 23.29 -10.42
C ASP A 124 -9.07 23.93 -10.52
N GLN A 125 -9.80 23.89 -9.43
CA GLN A 125 -11.03 24.66 -9.30
C GLN A 125 -10.60 26.11 -9.01
N ASN A 126 -10.37 26.87 -10.08
CA ASN A 126 -10.28 28.34 -10.00
C ASN A 126 -11.66 28.93 -9.72
#